data_92678e15a0aee4f914d0f8ffbd4bf38e
#
_entry.id   92678e15a0aee4f914d0f8ffbd4bf38e
#
_cell.length_a   1.000
_cell.length_b   1.000
_cell.length_c   1.000
_cell.angle_alpha   90.00
_cell.angle_beta   90.00
_cell.angle_gamma   90.00
#
_symmetry.space_group_name_H-M   'P 1'
#
loop_
_entity.id
_entity.type
_entity.pdbx_description
1 polymer ?
#
loop_
_entity_poly.entity_id
_entity_poly.type
_entity_poly.pdbx_seq_one_letter_code
_entity_poly.pdbx_strand_id
1 'polypeptide(L)'
;MRRLIRIALILLLFPPLLAAVGGWLSGPAFLHPIRRELTPDLIREAETSFLVTGTTCEDFEVQAPDRALLLGWKVRPKNPNGNWVLLFHGVADNRVGVLGHAEFLLRAGYSVVMMDARAHGASGGPMATYGWLERTDTSAIIDALESSEHAKHIFALGESMGAGIVLQSAAADPRIEAVVAEASFANLREAAYDYAGLRKYPWLGKTLFAPGTWTLLYRDQKLAGFPVAEVSPEKAVASRAFPVLLICDEQDVALPCRHSEMIYAAARGPKQLWVVPRAFHTAALGFQPEEFRRRVLSFFAAYSSAAPGQTTSMPRLARGHGSS
;
A
#
# COMPACT_ATOMS: atom_id res chain seq x y z
N MET A 1 -4.88 33.25 42.87
CA MET A 1 -5.52 33.34 41.55
C MET A 1 -4.52 33.44 40.39
N ARG A 2 -3.66 34.49 40.30
CA ARG A 2 -2.67 34.63 39.16
C ARG A 2 -1.69 33.48 38.97
N ARG A 3 -1.17 32.85 40.04
CA ARG A 3 -0.29 31.67 39.97
C ARG A 3 -1.03 30.44 39.40
N LEU A 4 -2.26 30.18 39.84
CA LEU A 4 -3.06 29.06 39.36
C LEU A 4 -3.42 29.23 37.87
N ILE A 5 -3.73 30.44 37.44
CA ILE A 5 -3.97 30.75 36.04
C ILE A 5 -2.73 30.50 35.19
N ARG A 6 -1.55 30.93 35.64
CA ARG A 6 -0.27 30.67 34.93
C ARG A 6 0.02 29.18 34.81
N ILE A 7 -0.15 28.41 35.89
CA ILE A 7 0.04 26.96 35.87
C ILE A 7 -0.94 26.31 34.89
N ALA A 8 -2.22 26.68 34.95
CA ALA A 8 -3.24 26.17 34.03
C ALA A 8 -2.90 26.49 32.55
N LEU A 9 -2.44 27.70 32.25
CA LEU A 9 -2.00 28.09 30.90
C LEU A 9 -0.79 27.28 30.44
N ILE A 10 0.20 27.04 31.30
CA ILE A 10 1.37 26.21 30.98
C ILE A 10 0.93 24.79 30.67
N LEU A 11 0.09 24.18 31.52
CA LEU A 11 -0.42 22.82 31.31
C LEU A 11 -1.27 22.68 30.05
N LEU A 12 -1.95 23.73 29.65
CA LEU A 12 -2.79 23.76 28.44
C LEU A 12 -1.96 23.94 27.15
N LEU A 13 -0.95 24.83 27.18
CA LEU A 13 -0.19 25.21 25.98
C LEU A 13 1.07 24.35 25.75
N PHE A 14 1.64 23.78 26.81
CA PHE A 14 2.89 23.02 26.71
C PHE A 14 2.75 21.73 25.87
N PRO A 15 1.74 20.86 26.04
CA PRO A 15 1.59 19.65 25.25
C PRO A 15 1.44 19.91 23.74
N PRO A 16 0.58 20.81 23.26
CA PRO A 16 0.47 21.12 21.83
C PRO A 16 1.73 21.75 21.25
N LEU A 17 2.46 22.58 22.03
CA LEU A 17 3.75 23.13 21.61
C LEU A 17 4.82 22.04 21.48
N LEU A 18 4.90 21.12 22.44
CA LEU A 18 5.81 20.00 22.40
C LEU A 18 5.48 19.09 21.21
N ALA A 19 4.21 18.83 20.96
CA ALA A 19 3.75 18.10 19.79
C ALA A 19 4.17 18.79 18.48
N ALA A 20 4.00 20.11 18.38
CA ALA A 20 4.42 20.86 17.21
C ALA A 20 5.93 20.76 16.94
N VAL A 21 6.74 20.88 17.98
CA VAL A 21 8.20 20.69 17.87
C VAL A 21 8.54 19.26 17.47
N GLY A 22 7.93 18.27 18.11
CA GLY A 22 8.11 16.86 17.80
C GLY A 22 7.74 16.54 16.36
N GLY A 23 6.59 17.02 15.87
CA GLY A 23 6.17 16.87 14.49
C GLY A 23 7.15 17.51 13.49
N TRP A 24 7.63 18.72 13.81
CA TRP A 24 8.65 19.37 12.98
C TRP A 24 9.95 18.55 12.92
N LEU A 25 10.42 17.98 14.02
CA LEU A 25 11.66 17.22 14.07
C LEU A 25 11.54 15.84 13.39
N SER A 26 10.36 15.22 13.40
CA SER A 26 10.13 13.87 12.84
C SER A 26 9.89 13.84 11.32
N GLY A 27 9.58 14.98 10.69
CA GLY A 27 9.29 15.05 9.24
C GLY A 27 10.33 14.35 8.35
N PRO A 28 11.65 14.63 8.49
CA PRO A 28 12.65 13.95 7.66
C PRO A 28 12.63 12.42 7.77
N ALA A 29 12.36 11.88 8.96
CA ALA A 29 12.31 10.43 9.16
C ALA A 29 11.10 9.78 8.47
N PHE A 30 10.01 10.52 8.27
CA PHE A 30 8.85 10.05 7.53
C PHE A 30 9.16 9.89 6.04
N LEU A 31 9.86 10.85 5.44
CA LEU A 31 10.26 10.79 4.03
C LEU A 31 11.43 9.83 3.76
N HIS A 32 12.24 9.56 4.77
CA HIS A 32 13.43 8.71 4.68
C HIS A 32 13.30 7.49 5.62
N PRO A 33 12.41 6.52 5.29
CA PRO A 33 12.25 5.33 6.10
C PRO A 33 13.55 4.52 6.14
N ILE A 34 13.71 3.73 7.22
CA ILE A 34 14.82 2.78 7.32
C ILE A 34 14.72 1.82 6.14
N ARG A 35 15.83 1.64 5.40
CA ARG A 35 15.90 0.68 4.31
C ARG A 35 16.22 -0.70 4.88
N ARG A 36 15.36 -1.66 4.66
CA ARG A 36 15.66 -3.08 4.86
C ARG A 36 16.54 -3.53 3.71
N GLU A 37 17.79 -3.83 4.00
CA GLU A 37 18.72 -4.31 2.98
C GLU A 37 18.27 -5.67 2.41
N LEU A 38 18.48 -5.86 1.12
CA LEU A 38 18.28 -7.14 0.45
C LEU A 38 19.52 -8.01 0.68
N THR A 39 19.53 -8.71 1.82
CA THR A 39 20.68 -9.55 2.21
C THR A 39 20.79 -10.83 1.35
N PRO A 40 22.00 -11.45 1.25
CA PRO A 40 22.14 -12.72 0.56
C PRO A 40 21.23 -13.84 1.09
N ASP A 41 20.87 -13.80 2.38
CA ASP A 41 19.95 -14.77 2.98
C ASP A 41 18.53 -14.60 2.46
N LEU A 42 18.03 -13.35 2.37
CA LEU A 42 16.73 -13.06 1.80
C LEU A 42 16.66 -13.41 0.31
N ILE A 43 17.75 -13.17 -0.43
CA ILE A 43 17.83 -13.58 -1.85
C ILE A 43 17.73 -15.09 -1.95
N ARG A 44 18.49 -15.86 -1.15
CA ARG A 44 18.43 -17.33 -1.14
C ARG A 44 17.07 -17.86 -0.74
N GLU A 45 16.38 -17.22 0.20
CA GLU A 45 15.01 -17.57 0.57
C GLU A 45 14.07 -17.46 -0.64
N ALA A 46 14.12 -16.33 -1.35
CA ALA A 46 13.31 -16.11 -2.55
C ALA A 46 13.67 -17.10 -3.67
N GLU A 47 14.96 -17.31 -3.95
CA GLU A 47 15.44 -18.27 -4.95
C GLU A 47 14.97 -19.70 -4.64
N THR A 48 15.02 -20.10 -3.36
CA THR A 48 14.54 -21.41 -2.92
C THR A 48 13.04 -21.56 -3.17
N SER A 49 12.26 -20.54 -2.84
CA SER A 49 10.82 -20.51 -3.11
C SER A 49 10.53 -20.60 -4.61
N PHE A 50 11.26 -19.88 -5.44
CA PHE A 50 11.11 -19.93 -6.90
C PHE A 50 11.49 -21.29 -7.50
N LEU A 51 12.53 -21.91 -7.01
CA LEU A 51 12.92 -23.28 -7.42
C LEU A 51 11.82 -24.30 -7.08
N VAL A 52 11.26 -24.23 -5.87
CA VAL A 52 10.19 -25.14 -5.44
C VAL A 52 8.92 -24.96 -6.29
N THR A 53 8.64 -23.75 -6.72
CA THR A 53 7.49 -23.44 -7.59
C THR A 53 7.77 -23.68 -9.06
N GLY A 54 9.04 -23.97 -9.45
CA GLY A 54 9.46 -24.20 -10.84
C GLY A 54 9.31 -22.95 -11.71
N THR A 55 9.53 -21.78 -11.13
CA THR A 55 9.41 -20.47 -11.78
C THR A 55 10.77 -20.00 -12.32
N THR A 56 10.74 -19.05 -13.27
CA THR A 56 11.91 -18.29 -13.71
C THR A 56 11.90 -16.91 -13.10
N CYS A 57 13.02 -16.49 -12.53
CA CYS A 57 13.20 -15.17 -11.95
C CYS A 57 14.28 -14.41 -12.73
N GLU A 58 14.01 -13.18 -13.08
CA GLU A 58 14.93 -12.27 -13.78
C GLU A 58 15.00 -10.95 -13.03
N ASP A 59 16.21 -10.38 -12.95
CA ASP A 59 16.35 -9.01 -12.48
C ASP A 59 15.57 -8.04 -13.38
N PHE A 60 14.95 -7.08 -12.77
CA PHE A 60 14.14 -6.09 -13.48
C PHE A 60 14.51 -4.68 -13.02
N GLU A 61 15.11 -3.93 -13.94
CA GLU A 61 15.59 -2.58 -13.71
C GLU A 61 14.76 -1.60 -14.52
N VAL A 62 14.27 -0.55 -13.88
CA VAL A 62 13.44 0.49 -14.49
C VAL A 62 13.96 1.86 -14.08
N GLN A 63 14.16 2.74 -15.05
CA GLN A 63 14.47 4.13 -14.77
C GLN A 63 13.18 4.94 -14.63
N ALA A 64 12.95 5.49 -13.43
CA ALA A 64 11.84 6.38 -13.17
C ALA A 64 11.97 7.70 -13.94
N PRO A 65 10.88 8.48 -14.16
CA PRO A 65 10.93 9.76 -14.87
C PRO A 65 11.90 10.79 -14.26
N ASP A 66 12.12 10.74 -12.94
CA ASP A 66 13.09 11.59 -12.22
C ASP A 66 14.50 10.98 -12.17
N ARG A 67 14.76 9.92 -12.96
CA ARG A 67 16.01 9.18 -13.07
C ARG A 67 16.36 8.29 -11.85
N ALA A 68 15.48 8.10 -10.90
CA ALA A 68 15.70 7.09 -9.87
C ALA A 68 15.75 5.71 -10.52
N LEU A 69 16.76 4.90 -10.19
CA LEU A 69 16.85 3.51 -10.64
C LEU A 69 16.00 2.64 -9.72
N LEU A 70 14.97 2.03 -10.25
CA LEU A 70 14.09 1.12 -9.54
C LEU A 70 14.50 -0.31 -9.83
N LEU A 71 14.64 -1.12 -8.80
CA LEU A 71 15.12 -2.49 -8.88
C LEU A 71 14.05 -3.45 -8.38
N GLY A 72 13.91 -4.56 -9.10
CA GLY A 72 12.92 -5.58 -8.80
C GLY A 72 13.24 -6.91 -9.44
N TRP A 73 12.25 -7.78 -9.42
CA TRP A 73 12.27 -9.06 -10.10
C TRP A 73 11.02 -9.24 -10.95
N LYS A 74 11.21 -9.76 -12.17
CA LYS A 74 10.14 -10.39 -12.95
C LYS A 74 10.18 -11.89 -12.70
N VAL A 75 9.07 -12.45 -12.26
CA VAL A 75 8.98 -13.89 -11.96
C VAL A 75 7.83 -14.50 -12.75
N ARG A 76 8.13 -15.54 -13.53
CA ARG A 76 7.15 -16.23 -14.38
C ARG A 76 6.97 -17.67 -13.92
N PRO A 77 5.73 -18.15 -13.78
CA PRO A 77 5.47 -19.56 -13.49
C PRO A 77 5.79 -20.43 -14.70
N LYS A 78 5.95 -21.74 -14.46
CA LYS A 78 6.19 -22.72 -15.53
C LYS A 78 5.10 -22.70 -16.62
N ASN A 79 3.85 -22.46 -16.23
CA ASN A 79 2.69 -22.40 -17.12
C ASN A 79 1.96 -21.06 -16.93
N PRO A 80 2.41 -19.96 -17.55
CA PRO A 80 1.82 -18.64 -17.37
C PRO A 80 0.45 -18.56 -18.04
N ASN A 81 -0.52 -17.94 -17.35
CA ASN A 81 -1.84 -17.66 -17.91
C ASN A 81 -1.88 -16.39 -18.78
N GLY A 82 -0.77 -15.65 -18.82
CA GLY A 82 -0.58 -14.40 -19.55
C GLY A 82 -0.92 -13.14 -18.75
N ASN A 83 -1.38 -13.26 -17.53
CA ASN A 83 -1.71 -12.13 -16.66
C ASN A 83 -0.53 -11.81 -15.73
N TRP A 84 -0.35 -10.53 -15.41
CA TRP A 84 0.70 -10.04 -14.54
C TRP A 84 0.12 -9.35 -13.30
N VAL A 85 0.79 -9.51 -12.17
CA VAL A 85 0.46 -8.81 -10.92
C VAL A 85 1.68 -8.02 -10.45
N LEU A 86 1.52 -6.71 -10.30
CA LEU A 86 2.53 -5.85 -9.68
C LEU A 86 2.39 -5.95 -8.16
N LEU A 87 3.46 -6.29 -7.46
CA LEU A 87 3.49 -6.47 -6.01
C LEU A 87 4.31 -5.36 -5.35
N PHE A 88 3.70 -4.69 -4.38
CA PHE A 88 4.34 -3.62 -3.60
C PHE A 88 4.28 -3.90 -2.10
N HIS A 89 5.44 -3.86 -1.46
CA HIS A 89 5.66 -4.09 -0.04
C HIS A 89 5.32 -2.89 0.85
N GLY A 90 5.28 -3.09 2.16
CA GLY A 90 5.08 -2.05 3.16
C GLY A 90 6.28 -1.12 3.36
N VAL A 91 6.10 -0.06 4.16
CA VAL A 91 7.19 0.87 4.51
C VAL A 91 8.29 0.15 5.29
N ALA A 92 9.54 0.57 5.08
CA ALA A 92 10.74 0.00 5.70
C ALA A 92 10.99 -1.50 5.39
N ASP A 93 10.45 -1.99 4.28
CA ASP A 93 10.64 -3.35 3.80
C ASP A 93 11.32 -3.37 2.41
N ASN A 94 11.31 -4.51 1.74
CA ASN A 94 11.83 -4.73 0.38
C ASN A 94 10.96 -5.75 -0.36
N ARG A 95 11.31 -6.03 -1.64
CA ARG A 95 10.56 -6.96 -2.52
C ARG A 95 10.32 -8.35 -1.93
N VAL A 96 11.17 -8.83 -1.00
CA VAL A 96 10.99 -10.15 -0.37
C VAL A 96 9.84 -10.16 0.62
N GLY A 97 9.44 -9.00 1.17
CA GLY A 97 8.28 -8.91 2.06
C GLY A 97 6.98 -9.41 1.43
N VAL A 98 6.85 -9.30 0.10
CA VAL A 98 5.67 -9.80 -0.64
C VAL A 98 5.88 -11.19 -1.27
N LEU A 99 6.92 -11.94 -0.85
CA LEU A 99 7.21 -13.28 -1.39
C LEU A 99 6.04 -14.24 -1.21
N GLY A 100 5.39 -14.24 -0.05
CA GLY A 100 4.23 -15.09 0.20
C GLY A 100 3.04 -14.81 -0.75
N HIS A 101 2.87 -13.55 -1.16
CA HIS A 101 1.89 -13.17 -2.17
C HIS A 101 2.31 -13.65 -3.56
N ALA A 102 3.60 -13.54 -3.90
CA ALA A 102 4.12 -14.05 -5.17
C ALA A 102 3.93 -15.56 -5.31
N GLU A 103 4.22 -16.33 -4.26
CA GLU A 103 4.13 -17.79 -4.30
C GLU A 103 2.75 -18.31 -4.72
N PHE A 104 1.67 -17.85 -4.11
CA PHE A 104 0.36 -18.37 -4.45
C PHE A 104 -0.13 -17.87 -5.82
N LEU A 105 0.26 -16.66 -6.23
CA LEU A 105 -0.06 -16.13 -7.56
C LEU A 105 0.66 -16.93 -8.65
N LEU A 106 1.95 -17.21 -8.47
CA LEU A 106 2.75 -18.04 -9.38
C LEU A 106 2.17 -19.46 -9.50
N ARG A 107 1.77 -20.10 -8.38
CA ARG A 107 1.08 -21.39 -8.39
C ARG A 107 -0.24 -21.36 -9.15
N ALA A 108 -0.93 -20.23 -9.20
CA ALA A 108 -2.16 -20.01 -9.94
C ALA A 108 -1.94 -19.57 -11.39
N GLY A 109 -0.68 -19.52 -11.86
CA GLY A 109 -0.34 -19.19 -13.23
C GLY A 109 -0.16 -17.71 -13.53
N TYR A 110 -0.28 -16.82 -12.56
CA TYR A 110 0.03 -15.40 -12.75
C TYR A 110 1.54 -15.17 -12.74
N SER A 111 2.03 -14.36 -13.67
CA SER A 111 3.38 -13.80 -13.57
C SER A 111 3.36 -12.61 -12.62
N VAL A 112 4.47 -12.34 -11.93
CA VAL A 112 4.54 -11.24 -10.97
C VAL A 112 5.75 -10.33 -11.22
N VAL A 113 5.58 -9.05 -10.91
CA VAL A 113 6.66 -8.07 -10.79
C VAL A 113 6.77 -7.69 -9.32
N MET A 114 7.90 -7.97 -8.69
CA MET A 114 8.20 -7.65 -7.29
C MET A 114 9.20 -6.51 -7.27
N MET A 115 8.77 -5.30 -6.93
CA MET A 115 9.66 -4.12 -6.92
C MET A 115 10.03 -3.71 -5.51
N ASP A 116 11.28 -3.28 -5.31
CA ASP A 116 11.56 -2.38 -4.21
C ASP A 116 10.97 -1.01 -4.58
N ALA A 117 10.12 -0.46 -3.75
CA ALA A 117 9.63 0.91 -3.93
C ALA A 117 10.79 1.91 -3.86
N ARG A 118 10.64 3.11 -4.44
CA ARG A 118 11.67 4.15 -4.30
C ARG A 118 12.08 4.36 -2.84
N ALA A 119 13.34 4.64 -2.59
CA ALA A 119 13.93 4.80 -1.26
C ALA A 119 13.84 3.56 -0.36
N HIS A 120 13.52 2.37 -0.90
CA HIS A 120 13.48 1.11 -0.17
C HIS A 120 14.39 0.06 -0.82
N GLY A 121 14.74 -0.98 -0.06
CA GLY A 121 15.56 -2.09 -0.54
C GLY A 121 16.78 -1.61 -1.30
N ALA A 122 16.97 -2.12 -2.52
CA ALA A 122 18.06 -1.76 -3.42
C ALA A 122 17.68 -0.62 -4.39
N SER A 123 16.41 -0.20 -4.45
CA SER A 123 15.97 0.88 -5.34
C SER A 123 16.55 2.24 -4.97
N GLY A 124 16.77 3.06 -5.98
CA GLY A 124 17.17 4.44 -5.86
C GLY A 124 16.04 5.37 -5.36
N GLY A 125 16.25 6.66 -5.56
CA GLY A 125 15.37 7.71 -5.08
C GLY A 125 15.76 8.25 -3.72
N PRO A 126 15.67 9.57 -3.52
CA PRO A 126 16.10 10.21 -2.28
C PRO A 126 15.10 10.05 -1.15
N MET A 127 13.82 9.80 -1.45
CA MET A 127 12.74 9.75 -0.46
C MET A 127 11.57 8.88 -0.91
N ALA A 128 10.81 8.37 0.04
CA ALA A 128 9.50 7.76 -0.17
C ALA A 128 8.42 8.84 -0.21
N THR A 129 7.47 8.73 -1.12
CA THR A 129 6.39 9.72 -1.28
C THR A 129 4.99 9.12 -1.14
N TYR A 130 4.91 7.87 -0.70
CA TYR A 130 3.68 7.16 -0.32
C TYR A 130 2.61 7.12 -1.43
N GLY A 131 3.04 7.09 -2.69
CA GLY A 131 2.17 7.04 -3.87
C GLY A 131 2.17 8.31 -4.72
N TRP A 132 2.84 9.40 -4.32
CA TRP A 132 2.91 10.60 -5.16
C TRP A 132 3.83 10.41 -6.37
N LEU A 133 5.09 10.08 -6.18
CA LEU A 133 6.01 9.74 -7.26
C LEU A 133 5.88 8.26 -7.66
N GLU A 134 5.59 7.39 -6.69
CA GLU A 134 5.45 5.95 -6.93
C GLU A 134 4.37 5.62 -7.97
N ARG A 135 3.33 6.44 -8.14
CA ARG A 135 2.35 6.26 -9.22
C ARG A 135 2.95 6.44 -10.62
N THR A 136 3.90 7.38 -10.77
CA THR A 136 4.63 7.55 -12.04
C THR A 136 5.72 6.51 -12.22
N ASP A 137 6.32 6.04 -11.12
CA ASP A 137 7.22 4.89 -11.13
C ASP A 137 6.49 3.64 -11.62
N THR A 138 5.27 3.41 -11.13
CA THR A 138 4.45 2.26 -11.52
C THR A 138 4.12 2.32 -13.02
N SER A 139 3.82 3.49 -13.57
CA SER A 139 3.62 3.63 -15.02
C SER A 139 4.90 3.30 -15.80
N ALA A 140 6.07 3.75 -15.35
CA ALA A 140 7.34 3.38 -15.98
C ALA A 140 7.65 1.88 -15.87
N ILE A 141 7.28 1.25 -14.74
CA ILE A 141 7.38 -0.22 -14.55
C ILE A 141 6.48 -0.93 -15.58
N ILE A 142 5.26 -0.47 -15.79
CA ILE A 142 4.33 -1.04 -16.77
C ILE A 142 4.87 -0.83 -18.20
N ASP A 143 5.40 0.35 -18.54
CA ASP A 143 6.02 0.62 -19.85
C ASP A 143 7.18 -0.36 -20.13
N ALA A 144 8.06 -0.55 -19.15
CA ALA A 144 9.17 -1.48 -19.25
C ALA A 144 8.69 -2.96 -19.33
N LEU A 145 7.64 -3.30 -18.59
CA LEU A 145 7.03 -4.62 -18.65
C LEU A 145 6.46 -4.90 -20.05
N GLU A 146 5.64 -4.01 -20.60
CA GLU A 146 4.99 -4.17 -21.90
C GLU A 146 6.00 -4.14 -23.06
N SER A 147 7.16 -3.48 -22.89
CA SER A 147 8.23 -3.50 -23.89
C SER A 147 8.90 -4.87 -24.05
N SER A 148 8.86 -5.70 -23.00
CA SER A 148 9.52 -7.02 -22.95
C SER A 148 8.55 -8.20 -22.87
N GLU A 149 7.29 -7.96 -22.48
CA GLU A 149 6.27 -8.96 -22.22
C GLU A 149 4.96 -8.65 -22.94
N HIS A 150 4.23 -9.70 -23.31
CA HIS A 150 2.86 -9.58 -23.80
C HIS A 150 1.87 -9.83 -22.67
N ALA A 151 1.67 -8.84 -21.80
CA ALA A 151 0.69 -8.94 -20.73
C ALA A 151 -0.74 -8.90 -21.30
N LYS A 152 -1.56 -9.91 -20.97
CA LYS A 152 -2.99 -9.88 -21.32
C LYS A 152 -3.76 -8.93 -20.42
N HIS A 153 -3.51 -9.03 -19.12
CA HIS A 153 -4.09 -8.19 -18.08
C HIS A 153 -3.01 -7.84 -17.05
N ILE A 154 -3.06 -6.64 -16.54
CA ILE A 154 -2.17 -6.17 -15.47
C ILE A 154 -3.02 -5.83 -14.25
N PHE A 155 -2.70 -6.48 -13.15
CA PHE A 155 -3.29 -6.27 -11.83
C PHE A 155 -2.24 -5.75 -10.86
N ALA A 156 -2.68 -5.23 -9.72
CA ALA A 156 -1.77 -4.82 -8.66
C ALA A 156 -2.25 -5.32 -7.29
N LEU A 157 -1.30 -5.72 -6.45
CA LEU A 157 -1.52 -6.06 -5.05
C LEU A 157 -0.46 -5.35 -4.20
N GLY A 158 -0.90 -4.70 -3.15
CA GLY A 158 0.00 -4.04 -2.22
C GLY A 158 -0.48 -4.15 -0.79
N GLU A 159 0.47 -4.05 0.14
CA GLU A 159 0.23 -4.04 1.57
C GLU A 159 0.72 -2.74 2.20
N SER A 160 0.00 -2.19 3.18
CA SER A 160 0.35 -1.00 3.94
C SER A 160 0.68 0.20 3.01
N MET A 161 1.93 0.69 3.00
CA MET A 161 2.40 1.70 2.05
C MET A 161 2.15 1.24 0.60
N GLY A 162 2.49 -0.01 0.28
CA GLY A 162 2.28 -0.59 -1.05
C GLY A 162 0.82 -0.58 -1.47
N ALA A 163 -0.12 -0.82 -0.55
CA ALA A 163 -1.55 -0.70 -0.81
C ALA A 163 -1.95 0.73 -1.19
N GLY A 164 -1.40 1.73 -0.50
CA GLY A 164 -1.57 3.14 -0.87
C GLY A 164 -0.98 3.47 -2.23
N ILE A 165 0.16 2.89 -2.58
CA ILE A 165 0.81 3.06 -3.89
C ILE A 165 -0.08 2.48 -5.00
N VAL A 166 -0.50 1.22 -4.91
CA VAL A 166 -1.26 0.58 -6.00
C VAL A 166 -2.63 1.21 -6.24
N LEU A 167 -3.30 1.72 -5.19
CA LEU A 167 -4.57 2.44 -5.35
C LEU A 167 -4.40 3.76 -6.10
N GLN A 168 -3.34 4.51 -5.79
CA GLN A 168 -3.04 5.78 -6.46
C GLN A 168 -2.49 5.55 -7.88
N SER A 169 -1.72 4.48 -8.07
CA SER A 169 -1.22 4.09 -9.39
C SER A 169 -2.35 3.67 -10.33
N ALA A 170 -3.32 2.87 -9.87
CA ALA A 170 -4.47 2.48 -10.69
C ALA A 170 -5.35 3.67 -11.06
N ALA A 171 -5.44 4.70 -10.21
CA ALA A 171 -6.14 5.92 -10.58
C ALA A 171 -5.42 6.72 -11.68
N ALA A 172 -4.09 6.67 -11.70
CA ALA A 172 -3.26 7.39 -12.66
C ALA A 172 -3.05 6.62 -13.98
N ASP A 173 -2.99 5.29 -13.92
CA ASP A 173 -2.71 4.44 -15.07
C ASP A 173 -3.84 3.41 -15.31
N PRO A 174 -4.62 3.56 -16.40
CA PRO A 174 -5.75 2.70 -16.69
C PRO A 174 -5.36 1.26 -17.07
N ARG A 175 -4.10 0.97 -17.33
CA ARG A 175 -3.61 -0.39 -17.62
C ARG A 175 -3.67 -1.30 -16.41
N ILE A 176 -3.73 -0.72 -15.19
CA ILE A 176 -4.04 -1.50 -13.98
C ILE A 176 -5.55 -1.70 -13.93
N GLU A 177 -5.98 -2.94 -14.19
CA GLU A 177 -7.39 -3.28 -14.39
C GLU A 177 -8.11 -3.61 -13.09
N ALA A 178 -7.43 -4.16 -12.08
CA ALA A 178 -7.99 -4.41 -10.76
C ALA A 178 -6.90 -4.37 -9.67
N VAL A 179 -7.30 -3.97 -8.46
CA VAL A 179 -6.39 -3.76 -7.34
C VAL A 179 -6.83 -4.53 -6.10
N VAL A 180 -5.88 -5.19 -5.44
CA VAL A 180 -6.01 -5.70 -4.08
C VAL A 180 -5.16 -4.85 -3.16
N ALA A 181 -5.76 -4.30 -2.11
CA ALA A 181 -5.09 -3.39 -1.18
C ALA A 181 -5.35 -3.83 0.26
N GLU A 182 -4.30 -4.35 0.93
CA GLU A 182 -4.33 -4.78 2.33
C GLU A 182 -3.80 -3.68 3.24
N ALA A 183 -4.54 -3.36 4.30
CA ALA A 183 -4.14 -2.44 5.36
C ALA A 183 -3.67 -1.05 4.82
N SER A 184 -4.40 -0.48 3.83
CA SER A 184 -4.06 0.83 3.25
C SER A 184 -4.44 1.98 4.16
N PHE A 185 -3.66 3.07 4.14
CA PHE A 185 -4.10 4.36 4.68
C PHE A 185 -5.08 5.04 3.71
N ALA A 186 -6.08 5.76 4.24
CA ALA A 186 -7.03 6.52 3.40
C ALA A 186 -6.39 7.77 2.81
N ASN A 187 -5.64 8.50 3.64
CA ASN A 187 -4.82 9.65 3.27
C ASN A 187 -3.76 9.88 4.34
N LEU A 188 -2.65 10.55 3.99
CA LEU A 188 -1.54 10.77 4.93
C LEU A 188 -1.92 11.55 6.17
N ARG A 189 -2.88 12.47 6.07
CA ARG A 189 -3.33 13.27 7.22
C ARG A 189 -4.00 12.39 8.28
N GLU A 190 -4.91 11.52 7.87
CA GLU A 190 -5.60 10.60 8.79
C GLU A 190 -4.62 9.63 9.44
N ALA A 191 -3.68 9.08 8.66
CA ALA A 191 -2.61 8.23 9.20
C ALA A 191 -1.75 9.00 10.24
N ALA A 192 -1.35 10.23 9.93
CA ALA A 192 -0.57 11.05 10.85
C ALA A 192 -1.34 11.36 12.15
N TYR A 193 -2.65 11.53 12.10
CA TYR A 193 -3.48 11.69 13.32
C TYR A 193 -3.51 10.41 14.17
N ASP A 194 -3.56 9.23 13.55
CA ASP A 194 -3.51 7.98 14.30
C ASP A 194 -2.17 7.81 14.99
N TYR A 195 -1.07 8.07 14.28
CA TYR A 195 0.28 8.02 14.88
C TYR A 195 0.45 9.04 16.01
N ALA A 196 -0.01 10.28 15.83
CA ALA A 196 0.03 11.31 16.87
C ALA A 196 -0.85 10.95 18.07
N GLY A 197 -1.96 10.22 17.86
CA GLY A 197 -2.85 9.68 18.88
C GLY A 197 -2.33 8.38 19.52
N LEU A 198 -1.04 8.06 19.35
CA LEU A 198 -0.39 6.83 19.84
C LEU A 198 -1.04 5.56 19.28
N ARG A 199 -1.63 5.64 18.09
CA ARG A 199 -2.36 4.55 17.41
C ARG A 199 -3.58 4.00 18.17
N LYS A 200 -3.79 4.46 19.40
CA LYS A 200 -4.88 4.00 20.28
C LYS A 200 -5.99 5.03 20.45
N TYR A 201 -5.65 6.32 20.38
CA TYR A 201 -6.57 7.42 20.66
C TYR A 201 -6.53 8.46 19.52
N PRO A 202 -7.10 8.16 18.32
CA PRO A 202 -7.06 9.07 17.16
C PRO A 202 -7.58 10.46 17.45
N TRP A 203 -8.54 10.59 18.38
CA TRP A 203 -9.09 11.87 18.80
C TRP A 203 -8.04 12.78 19.46
N LEU A 204 -7.03 12.22 20.18
CA LEU A 204 -5.91 13.00 20.71
C LEU A 204 -5.06 13.60 19.60
N GLY A 205 -4.79 12.81 18.54
CA GLY A 205 -4.08 13.29 17.35
C GLY A 205 -4.81 14.40 16.63
N LYS A 206 -6.14 14.32 16.59
CA LYS A 206 -7.01 15.34 15.95
C LYS A 206 -7.24 16.59 16.81
N THR A 207 -6.90 16.56 18.09
CA THR A 207 -7.12 17.65 19.05
C THR A 207 -5.80 18.13 19.67
N LEU A 208 -5.42 17.56 20.80
CA LEU A 208 -4.27 18.01 21.59
C LEU A 208 -2.95 17.93 20.81
N PHE A 209 -2.75 16.89 20.00
CA PHE A 209 -1.53 16.67 19.22
C PHE A 209 -1.66 17.10 17.75
N ALA A 210 -2.79 17.64 17.34
CA ALA A 210 -2.98 18.16 15.97
C ALA A 210 -1.87 19.13 15.51
N PRO A 211 -1.33 20.06 16.35
CA PRO A 211 -0.20 20.89 15.95
C PRO A 211 1.04 20.09 15.52
N GLY A 212 1.28 18.93 16.13
CA GLY A 212 2.37 18.02 15.71
C GLY A 212 2.15 17.46 14.31
N THR A 213 0.95 16.98 14.04
CA THR A 213 0.58 16.51 12.70
C THR A 213 0.70 17.61 11.65
N TRP A 214 0.23 18.83 11.95
CA TRP A 214 0.31 19.94 11.00
C TRP A 214 1.75 20.35 10.70
N THR A 215 2.60 20.44 11.72
CA THR A 215 4.01 20.82 11.52
C THR A 215 4.81 19.72 10.80
N LEU A 216 4.52 18.45 11.07
CA LEU A 216 5.07 17.30 10.34
C LEU A 216 4.73 17.42 8.85
N LEU A 217 3.44 17.43 8.51
CA LEU A 217 2.96 17.44 7.12
C LEU A 217 3.40 18.71 6.38
N TYR A 218 3.41 19.86 7.04
CA TYR A 218 3.92 21.10 6.46
C TYR A 218 5.41 21.01 6.13
N ARG A 219 6.22 20.46 7.04
CA ARG A 219 7.65 20.27 6.84
C ARG A 219 7.92 19.28 5.72
N ASP A 220 7.21 18.16 5.71
CA ASP A 220 7.34 17.14 4.67
C ASP A 220 7.02 17.71 3.29
N GLN A 221 5.95 18.48 3.16
CA GLN A 221 5.63 19.17 1.92
C GLN A 221 6.73 20.13 1.47
N LYS A 222 7.38 20.83 2.41
CA LYS A 222 8.49 21.76 2.08
C LYS A 222 9.76 21.01 1.67
N LEU A 223 10.07 19.89 2.33
CA LEU A 223 11.26 19.09 2.05
C LEU A 223 11.11 18.29 0.74
N ALA A 224 9.95 17.70 0.54
CA ALA A 224 9.69 16.80 -0.58
C ALA A 224 9.23 17.52 -1.86
N GLY A 225 8.81 18.77 -1.76
CA GLY A 225 8.36 19.55 -2.92
C GLY A 225 7.05 19.07 -3.56
N PHE A 226 6.26 18.25 -2.85
CA PHE A 226 4.96 17.77 -3.35
C PHE A 226 3.82 18.08 -2.36
N PRO A 227 2.57 18.19 -2.84
CA PRO A 227 1.43 18.47 -1.97
C PRO A 227 1.00 17.21 -1.20
N VAL A 228 1.45 17.08 0.05
CA VAL A 228 1.17 15.92 0.93
C VAL A 228 -0.34 15.64 1.04
N ALA A 229 -1.20 16.65 0.93
CA ALA A 229 -2.65 16.50 0.95
C ALA A 229 -3.21 15.72 -0.26
N GLU A 230 -2.42 15.57 -1.33
CA GLU A 230 -2.80 14.81 -2.51
C GLU A 230 -2.37 13.34 -2.43
N VAL A 231 -1.58 12.97 -1.43
CA VAL A 231 -1.26 11.56 -1.15
C VAL A 231 -2.45 10.93 -0.45
N SER A 232 -3.40 10.45 -1.24
CA SER A 232 -4.72 10.05 -0.78
C SER A 232 -5.31 8.93 -1.65
N PRO A 233 -5.15 7.67 -1.26
CA PRO A 233 -5.87 6.55 -1.84
C PRO A 233 -7.40 6.76 -1.91
N GLU A 234 -7.98 7.40 -0.90
CA GLU A 234 -9.41 7.77 -0.87
C GLU A 234 -9.81 8.69 -2.05
N LYS A 235 -9.02 9.72 -2.32
CA LYS A 235 -9.23 10.59 -3.50
C LYS A 235 -8.97 9.85 -4.81
N ALA A 236 -7.97 8.97 -4.84
CA ALA A 236 -7.62 8.20 -6.00
C ALA A 236 -8.79 7.31 -6.47
N VAL A 237 -9.38 6.51 -5.57
CA VAL A 237 -10.54 5.66 -5.90
C VAL A 237 -11.82 6.46 -6.21
N ALA A 238 -11.89 7.72 -5.75
CA ALA A 238 -12.97 8.63 -6.09
C ALA A 238 -12.77 9.33 -7.44
N SER A 239 -11.55 9.43 -7.95
CA SER A 239 -11.25 10.13 -9.21
C SER A 239 -11.51 9.26 -10.43
N ARG A 240 -11.24 7.95 -10.36
CA ARG A 240 -11.43 6.98 -11.44
C ARG A 240 -12.15 5.74 -10.88
N ALA A 241 -13.07 5.17 -11.69
CA ALA A 241 -13.70 3.90 -11.38
C ALA A 241 -12.80 2.74 -11.84
N PHE A 242 -12.40 1.88 -10.91
CA PHE A 242 -11.72 0.60 -11.17
C PHE A 242 -12.09 -0.41 -10.08
N PRO A 243 -11.99 -1.71 -10.35
CA PRO A 243 -12.27 -2.76 -9.38
C PRO A 243 -11.26 -2.74 -8.22
N VAL A 244 -11.77 -2.82 -6.99
CA VAL A 244 -10.92 -2.84 -5.80
C VAL A 244 -11.40 -3.87 -4.77
N LEU A 245 -10.48 -4.72 -4.30
CA LEU A 245 -10.65 -5.55 -3.11
C LEU A 245 -9.82 -4.93 -1.98
N LEU A 246 -10.51 -4.38 -0.99
CA LEU A 246 -9.91 -3.87 0.23
C LEU A 246 -9.90 -4.97 1.28
N ILE A 247 -8.74 -5.18 1.89
CA ILE A 247 -8.53 -6.12 2.99
C ILE A 247 -8.11 -5.32 4.21
N CYS A 248 -8.81 -5.53 5.31
CA CYS A 248 -8.59 -4.82 6.56
C CYS A 248 -8.35 -5.83 7.66
N ASP A 249 -7.30 -5.67 8.41
CA ASP A 249 -6.92 -6.50 9.54
C ASP A 249 -7.60 -5.98 10.80
N GLU A 250 -8.45 -6.80 11.44
CA GLU A 250 -9.34 -6.35 12.52
C GLU A 250 -8.58 -5.77 13.73
N GLN A 251 -7.40 -6.32 14.05
CA GLN A 251 -6.55 -5.86 15.15
C GLN A 251 -5.40 -4.97 14.72
N ASP A 252 -5.49 -4.38 13.53
CA ASP A 252 -4.49 -3.43 13.05
C ASP A 252 -4.56 -2.13 13.86
N VAL A 253 -3.53 -1.89 14.66
CA VAL A 253 -3.36 -0.64 15.42
C VAL A 253 -2.53 0.40 14.67
N ALA A 254 -1.84 0.02 13.58
CA ALA A 254 -1.06 0.93 12.77
C ALA A 254 -1.94 1.70 11.79
N LEU A 255 -2.80 0.98 11.06
CA LEU A 255 -3.78 1.52 10.12
C LEU A 255 -5.15 0.84 10.35
N PRO A 256 -5.91 1.31 11.34
CA PRO A 256 -7.20 0.70 11.69
C PRO A 256 -8.17 0.60 10.52
N CYS A 257 -9.10 -0.36 10.57
CA CYS A 257 -10.10 -0.66 9.52
C CYS A 257 -10.88 0.56 9.01
N ARG A 258 -11.02 1.60 9.82
CA ARG A 258 -11.65 2.86 9.39
C ARG A 258 -11.01 3.45 8.13
N HIS A 259 -9.70 3.23 7.88
CA HIS A 259 -9.04 3.68 6.66
C HIS A 259 -9.56 2.94 5.43
N SER A 260 -9.66 1.60 5.52
CA SER A 260 -10.25 0.79 4.44
C SER A 260 -11.73 1.11 4.24
N GLU A 261 -12.48 1.41 5.30
CA GLU A 261 -13.87 1.86 5.24
C GLU A 261 -14.02 3.21 4.52
N MET A 262 -13.14 4.17 4.79
CA MET A 262 -13.11 5.48 4.10
C MET A 262 -12.85 5.29 2.61
N ILE A 263 -11.85 4.48 2.24
CA ILE A 263 -11.53 4.15 0.84
C ILE A 263 -12.74 3.45 0.19
N TYR A 264 -13.34 2.48 0.88
CA TYR A 264 -14.51 1.76 0.39
C TYR A 264 -15.69 2.71 0.14
N ALA A 265 -15.96 3.63 1.05
CA ALA A 265 -17.04 4.60 0.89
C ALA A 265 -16.83 5.50 -0.34
N ALA A 266 -15.58 5.92 -0.59
CA ALA A 266 -15.21 6.82 -1.69
C ALA A 266 -15.11 6.13 -3.06
N ALA A 267 -14.85 4.81 -3.11
CA ALA A 267 -14.62 4.08 -4.34
C ALA A 267 -15.83 4.08 -5.26
N ARG A 268 -15.61 4.43 -6.54
CA ARG A 268 -16.66 4.51 -7.58
C ARG A 268 -16.80 3.23 -8.38
N GLY A 269 -15.76 2.43 -8.49
CA GLY A 269 -15.76 1.16 -9.22
C GLY A 269 -16.39 0.01 -8.43
N PRO A 270 -16.43 -1.19 -9.01
CA PRO A 270 -16.75 -2.42 -8.29
C PRO A 270 -15.83 -2.55 -7.07
N LYS A 271 -16.42 -2.79 -5.90
CA LYS A 271 -15.66 -2.75 -4.64
C LYS A 271 -16.07 -3.85 -3.69
N GLN A 272 -15.08 -4.41 -3.01
CA GLN A 272 -15.26 -5.38 -1.95
C GLN A 272 -14.45 -4.92 -0.72
N LEU A 273 -14.97 -5.19 0.47
CA LEU A 273 -14.25 -5.00 1.73
C LEU A 273 -14.31 -6.31 2.51
N TRP A 274 -13.14 -6.81 2.87
CA TRP A 274 -13.01 -7.99 3.73
C TRP A 274 -12.29 -7.62 5.02
N VAL A 275 -12.96 -7.80 6.14
CA VAL A 275 -12.39 -7.67 7.47
C VAL A 275 -11.87 -9.03 7.89
N VAL A 276 -10.57 -9.14 8.17
CA VAL A 276 -9.93 -10.39 8.58
C VAL A 276 -9.91 -10.48 10.10
N PRO A 277 -10.68 -11.40 10.68
CA PRO A 277 -10.80 -11.51 12.14
C PRO A 277 -9.44 -11.78 12.79
N ARG A 278 -9.12 -11.06 13.85
CA ARG A 278 -7.93 -11.20 14.69
C ARG A 278 -6.59 -10.95 13.99
N ALA A 279 -6.56 -10.59 12.71
CA ALA A 279 -5.34 -10.28 12.01
C ALA A 279 -4.75 -8.94 12.49
N PHE A 280 -3.43 -8.89 12.62
CA PHE A 280 -2.65 -7.68 12.85
C PHE A 280 -2.23 -7.07 11.51
N HIS A 281 -1.57 -5.92 11.55
CA HIS A 281 -1.15 -5.18 10.36
C HIS A 281 -0.45 -6.06 9.32
N THR A 282 -0.99 -6.12 8.10
CA THR A 282 -0.50 -6.91 6.95
C THR A 282 -0.36 -8.43 7.22
N ALA A 283 -1.20 -8.97 8.08
CA ALA A 283 -1.11 -10.36 8.48
C ALA A 283 -2.25 -11.26 7.94
N ALA A 284 -3.10 -10.74 7.06
CA ALA A 284 -4.28 -11.47 6.56
C ALA A 284 -3.92 -12.80 5.90
N LEU A 285 -2.86 -12.84 5.07
CA LEU A 285 -2.39 -14.07 4.43
C LEU A 285 -1.94 -15.12 5.46
N GLY A 286 -1.29 -14.71 6.55
CA GLY A 286 -0.85 -15.60 7.61
C GLY A 286 -1.99 -16.12 8.50
N PHE A 287 -2.99 -15.28 8.76
CA PHE A 287 -4.13 -15.62 9.62
C PHE A 287 -5.22 -16.43 8.92
N GLN A 288 -5.46 -16.15 7.65
CA GLN A 288 -6.54 -16.77 6.86
C GLN A 288 -6.02 -17.19 5.48
N PRO A 289 -4.98 -18.06 5.39
CA PRO A 289 -4.26 -18.29 4.13
C PRO A 289 -5.15 -18.79 2.99
N GLU A 290 -6.06 -19.73 3.25
CA GLU A 290 -6.91 -20.29 2.19
C GLU A 290 -7.97 -19.30 1.72
N GLU A 291 -8.57 -18.56 2.65
CA GLU A 291 -9.58 -17.56 2.33
C GLU A 291 -8.94 -16.35 1.61
N PHE A 292 -7.75 -15.92 2.02
CA PHE A 292 -6.99 -14.87 1.36
C PHE A 292 -6.72 -15.24 -0.11
N ARG A 293 -6.11 -16.40 -0.34
CA ARG A 293 -5.80 -16.93 -1.68
C ARG A 293 -7.06 -17.03 -2.53
N ARG A 294 -8.12 -17.63 -1.98
CA ARG A 294 -9.39 -17.78 -2.68
C ARG A 294 -9.99 -16.44 -3.10
N ARG A 295 -10.00 -15.45 -2.20
CA ARG A 295 -10.58 -14.11 -2.50
C ARG A 295 -9.77 -13.39 -3.54
N VAL A 296 -8.46 -13.33 -3.40
CA VAL A 296 -7.58 -12.63 -4.35
C VAL A 296 -7.65 -13.27 -5.74
N LEU A 297 -7.52 -14.60 -5.82
CA LEU A 297 -7.55 -15.30 -7.10
C LEU A 297 -8.93 -15.19 -7.77
N SER A 298 -10.03 -15.35 -7.02
CA SER A 298 -11.39 -15.17 -7.57
C SER A 298 -11.64 -13.73 -8.03
N PHE A 299 -11.08 -12.75 -7.30
CA PHE A 299 -11.20 -11.35 -7.66
C PHE A 299 -10.48 -11.07 -8.99
N PHE A 300 -9.21 -11.43 -9.13
CA PHE A 300 -8.47 -11.21 -10.38
C PHE A 300 -9.08 -12.02 -11.55
N ALA A 301 -9.50 -13.26 -11.33
CA ALA A 301 -10.12 -14.08 -12.36
C ALA A 301 -11.40 -13.45 -12.93
N ALA A 302 -12.18 -12.76 -12.09
CA ALA A 302 -13.39 -12.08 -12.54
C ALA A 302 -13.12 -10.94 -13.54
N TYR A 303 -11.91 -10.35 -13.48
CA TYR A 303 -11.52 -9.27 -14.39
C TYR A 303 -10.53 -9.70 -15.47
N SER A 304 -10.04 -10.96 -15.44
CA SER A 304 -9.27 -11.57 -16.53
C SER A 304 -10.14 -12.06 -17.70
N SER A 305 -11.44 -12.26 -17.49
CA SER A 305 -12.37 -12.80 -18.48
C SER A 305 -13.30 -11.76 -19.09
N ALA A 306 -13.31 -10.54 -18.59
CA ALA A 306 -14.15 -9.46 -19.10
C ALA A 306 -13.50 -8.84 -20.33
N ALA A 307 -14.20 -8.81 -21.45
CA ALA A 307 -13.79 -7.95 -22.57
C ALA A 307 -13.72 -6.49 -22.12
N PRO A 308 -12.73 -5.70 -22.55
CA PRO A 308 -12.56 -4.32 -22.11
C PRO A 308 -13.87 -3.53 -22.39
N GLY A 309 -14.50 -3.03 -21.32
CA GLY A 309 -15.71 -2.21 -21.39
C GLY A 309 -17.00 -2.83 -20.83
N GLN A 310 -17.02 -4.09 -20.38
CA GLN A 310 -18.21 -4.70 -19.73
C GLN A 310 -18.10 -4.66 -18.21
N THR A 311 -18.87 -3.80 -17.57
CA THR A 311 -19.11 -3.82 -16.12
C THR A 311 -19.94 -5.06 -15.77
N THR A 312 -19.30 -6.13 -15.37
CA THR A 312 -19.97 -7.31 -14.83
C THR A 312 -20.49 -6.99 -13.42
N SER A 313 -21.80 -6.91 -13.26
CA SER A 313 -22.45 -6.88 -11.94
C SER A 313 -22.27 -8.24 -11.28
N MET A 314 -21.42 -8.33 -10.26
CA MET A 314 -21.26 -9.56 -9.48
C MET A 314 -22.46 -9.84 -8.59
N PRO A 315 -22.82 -11.12 -8.37
CA PRO A 315 -23.84 -11.51 -7.38
C PRO A 315 -23.37 -11.10 -5.97
N ARG A 316 -24.28 -10.50 -5.20
CA ARG A 316 -24.05 -10.20 -3.78
C ARG A 316 -23.76 -11.50 -3.02
N LEU A 317 -22.53 -11.69 -2.58
CA LEU A 317 -22.24 -12.72 -1.59
C LEU A 317 -23.01 -12.38 -0.31
N ALA A 318 -23.88 -13.31 0.10
CA ALA A 318 -24.71 -13.20 1.27
C ALA A 318 -23.89 -12.89 2.52
N ARG A 319 -24.34 -11.92 3.32
CA ARG A 319 -23.85 -11.71 4.68
C ARG A 319 -24.10 -12.98 5.47
N GLY A 320 -23.04 -13.67 5.87
CA GLY A 320 -23.15 -14.74 6.86
C GLY A 320 -23.65 -14.15 8.15
N HIS A 321 -24.92 -14.37 8.49
CA HIS A 321 -25.41 -14.15 9.83
C HIS A 321 -24.78 -15.22 10.70
N GLY A 322 -23.86 -14.82 11.58
CA GLY A 322 -23.48 -15.64 12.73
C GLY A 322 -24.66 -15.71 13.67
N SER A 323 -25.29 -16.86 13.75
CA SER A 323 -26.25 -17.20 14.80
C SER A 323 -25.46 -17.68 16.03
N SER A 324 -25.74 -16.99 17.15
CA SER A 324 -25.58 -17.30 18.58
C SER A 324 -24.35 -18.06 19.03
#